data_6b5cefdc35c77c0fdf0c039c11276710
#
_entry.id   6b5cefdc35c77c0fdf0c039c11276710
#
_cell.length_a   1.000
_cell.length_b   1.000
_cell.length_c   1.000
_cell.angle_alpha   90.00
_cell.angle_beta   90.00
_cell.angle_gamma   90.00
#
_symmetry.space_group_name_H-M   'P 1'
#
loop_
_entity.id
_entity.type
_entity.pdbx_description
1 polymer ?
#
loop_
_entity_poly.entity_id
_entity_poly.type
_entity_poly.pdbx_seq_one_letter_code
_entity_poly.pdbx_strand_id
1 'polypeptide(L)'
;MSTDFFEKNKNDISYSFYLANVIRTPSYVSSWAALQYYNLATEAVHSVTSVSLKATRDFETKAGNFSYQSIKKDLFSDFFLTKGKFDFYIASPSKALFDLLYFRTRQFRSIKSENIKALVEELRIDIDEMDKIEQEKFYTMIKKYSHE
;
A
#
# COMPACT_ATOMS: atom_id res chain seq x y z
N MET A 1 1.30 -9.74 23.49
CA MET A 1 -0.12 -9.44 23.22
C MET A 1 -0.96 -10.65 23.60
N SER A 2 -2.01 -10.43 24.35
CA SER A 2 -2.86 -11.54 24.81
C SER A 2 -3.85 -11.96 23.73
N THR A 3 -4.25 -13.24 23.78
CA THR A 3 -5.25 -13.79 22.87
C THR A 3 -6.58 -13.01 22.98
N ASP A 4 -6.95 -12.61 24.21
CA ASP A 4 -8.19 -11.86 24.45
C ASP A 4 -8.16 -10.50 23.76
N PHE A 5 -7.02 -9.83 23.80
CA PHE A 5 -6.87 -8.54 23.14
C PHE A 5 -7.04 -8.67 21.63
N PHE A 6 -6.43 -9.69 21.04
CA PHE A 6 -6.56 -9.96 19.61
C PHE A 6 -8.02 -10.28 19.25
N GLU A 7 -8.67 -11.18 19.97
CA GLU A 7 -10.06 -11.56 19.70
C GLU A 7 -10.99 -10.34 19.76
N LYS A 8 -10.75 -9.43 20.70
CA LYS A 8 -11.55 -8.22 20.86
C LYS A 8 -11.39 -7.25 19.68
N ASN A 9 -10.22 -7.21 19.06
CA ASN A 9 -9.88 -6.21 18.04
C ASN A 9 -9.71 -6.76 16.63
N LYS A 10 -9.85 -8.05 16.43
CA LYS A 10 -9.51 -8.72 15.15
C LYS A 10 -10.29 -8.19 13.94
N ASN A 11 -11.48 -7.61 14.15
CA ASN A 11 -12.29 -7.06 13.06
C ASN A 11 -12.09 -5.56 12.86
N ASP A 12 -11.20 -4.93 13.63
CA ASP A 12 -10.89 -3.52 13.48
C ASP A 12 -9.72 -3.37 12.51
N ILE A 13 -9.97 -2.72 11.37
CA ILE A 13 -8.93 -2.55 10.34
C ILE A 13 -7.75 -1.74 10.87
N SER A 14 -7.99 -0.75 11.76
CA SER A 14 -6.90 0.03 12.32
C SER A 14 -5.97 -0.82 13.17
N TYR A 15 -6.48 -1.84 13.83
CA TYR A 15 -5.66 -2.79 14.59
C TYR A 15 -4.73 -3.57 13.67
N SER A 16 -5.27 -4.11 12.57
CA SER A 16 -4.46 -4.87 11.60
C SER A 16 -3.36 -3.99 10.99
N PHE A 17 -3.68 -2.75 10.65
CA PHE A 17 -2.71 -1.83 10.07
C PHE A 17 -1.66 -1.39 11.09
N TYR A 18 -2.09 -1.16 12.34
CA TYR A 18 -1.16 -0.90 13.43
C TYR A 18 -0.18 -2.06 13.62
N LEU A 19 -0.70 -3.30 13.64
CA LEU A 19 0.17 -4.49 13.75
C LEU A 19 1.16 -4.56 12.60
N ALA A 20 0.71 -4.25 11.38
CA ALA A 20 1.61 -4.26 10.23
C ALA A 20 2.80 -3.33 10.45
N ASN A 21 2.57 -2.15 11.00
CA ASN A 21 3.65 -1.20 11.29
C ASN A 21 4.58 -1.71 12.40
N VAL A 22 4.05 -2.41 13.38
CA VAL A 22 4.81 -2.91 14.55
C VAL A 22 5.66 -4.12 14.21
N ILE A 23 5.10 -5.05 13.43
CA ILE A 23 5.78 -6.32 13.08
C ILE A 23 7.08 -6.04 12.34
N ARG A 24 7.11 -4.99 11.53
CA ARG A 24 8.33 -4.64 10.81
C ARG A 24 8.43 -3.13 10.70
N THR A 25 9.45 -2.55 11.33
CA THR A 25 9.71 -1.11 11.32
C THR A 25 11.03 -0.81 10.64
N PRO A 26 11.14 0.29 9.88
CA PRO A 26 10.04 1.19 9.52
C PRO A 26 9.20 0.63 8.39
N SER A 27 7.91 0.90 8.41
CA SER A 27 7.02 0.48 7.33
C SER A 27 5.75 1.34 7.31
N TYR A 28 5.04 1.31 6.20
CA TYR A 28 3.71 1.89 6.08
C TYR A 28 2.85 0.96 5.23
N VAL A 29 1.55 0.93 5.52
CA VAL A 29 0.60 0.15 4.72
C VAL A 29 0.48 0.80 3.35
N SER A 30 0.48 0.00 2.28
CA SER A 30 0.46 0.51 0.92
C SER A 30 -0.10 -0.54 -0.04
N SER A 31 -0.09 -0.23 -1.33
CA SER A 31 -0.49 -1.16 -2.37
C SER A 31 -1.95 -1.60 -2.19
N TRP A 32 -2.27 -2.88 -2.41
CA TRP A 32 -3.65 -3.37 -2.38
C TRP A 32 -4.39 -3.05 -1.08
N ALA A 33 -3.75 -3.28 0.08
CA ALA A 33 -4.41 -3.05 1.36
C ALA A 33 -4.80 -1.58 1.53
N ALA A 34 -3.92 -0.65 1.15
CA ALA A 34 -4.22 0.77 1.23
C ALA A 34 -5.28 1.17 0.21
N LEU A 35 -5.18 0.68 -1.03
CA LEU A 35 -6.18 0.98 -2.07
C LEU A 35 -7.57 0.49 -1.66
N GLN A 36 -7.65 -0.67 -1.05
CA GLN A 36 -8.91 -1.21 -0.56
C GLN A 36 -9.45 -0.36 0.59
N TYR A 37 -8.58 0.07 1.49
CA TYR A 37 -8.95 0.97 2.59
C TYR A 37 -9.59 2.27 2.07
N TYR A 38 -9.08 2.79 0.98
CA TYR A 38 -9.60 4.01 0.35
C TYR A 38 -10.78 3.75 -0.59
N ASN A 39 -11.25 2.51 -0.71
CA ASN A 39 -12.32 2.10 -1.61
C ASN A 39 -11.99 2.33 -3.09
N LEU A 40 -10.72 2.23 -3.45
CA LEU A 40 -10.25 2.39 -4.82
C LEU A 40 -10.04 1.06 -5.54
N ALA A 41 -10.07 -0.04 -4.81
CA ALA A 41 -9.90 -1.38 -5.36
C ALA A 41 -10.93 -2.31 -4.73
N THR A 42 -11.46 -3.22 -5.54
CA THR A 42 -12.45 -4.20 -5.09
C THR A 42 -11.84 -5.60 -4.93
N GLU A 43 -10.58 -5.77 -5.33
CA GLU A 43 -9.88 -7.04 -5.22
C GLU A 43 -9.80 -7.48 -3.75
N ALA A 44 -10.10 -8.75 -3.49
CA ALA A 44 -9.98 -9.30 -2.14
C ALA A 44 -8.50 -9.41 -1.77
N VAL A 45 -8.15 -8.91 -0.58
CA VAL A 45 -6.78 -8.93 -0.09
C VAL A 45 -6.69 -9.88 1.09
N HIS A 46 -5.83 -10.88 1.00
CA HIS A 46 -5.65 -11.88 2.05
C HIS A 46 -4.50 -11.55 2.99
N SER A 47 -3.76 -10.50 2.72
CA SER A 47 -2.70 -10.03 3.61
C SER A 47 -2.69 -8.52 3.65
N VAL A 48 -2.17 -7.98 4.76
CA VAL A 48 -1.93 -6.54 4.85
C VAL A 48 -0.62 -6.27 4.13
N THR A 49 -0.70 -5.53 3.03
CA THR A 49 0.47 -5.21 2.20
C THR A 49 1.11 -3.91 2.67
N SER A 50 2.42 -3.93 2.84
CA SER A 50 3.19 -2.79 3.33
C SER A 50 4.48 -2.63 2.54
N VAL A 51 5.09 -1.47 2.73
CA VAL A 51 6.38 -1.13 2.15
C VAL A 51 7.33 -0.81 3.28
N SER A 52 8.58 -1.24 3.16
CA SER A 52 9.58 -1.08 4.21
C SER A 52 10.95 -0.76 3.60
N LEU A 53 11.84 -0.21 4.41
CA LEU A 53 13.25 -0.08 4.04
C LEU A 53 14.02 -1.38 4.24
N LYS A 54 13.44 -2.31 5.02
CA LYS A 54 14.05 -3.62 5.26
C LYS A 54 13.74 -4.58 4.11
N ALA A 55 14.40 -5.73 4.11
CA ALA A 55 14.26 -6.72 3.04
C ALA A 55 12.81 -7.20 2.88
N THR A 56 12.45 -7.53 1.66
CA THR A 56 11.13 -8.10 1.32
C THR A 56 10.91 -9.38 2.15
N ARG A 57 9.75 -9.47 2.77
CA ARG A 57 9.44 -10.61 3.64
C ARG A 57 7.94 -10.74 3.88
N ASP A 58 7.48 -11.97 4.06
CA ASP A 58 6.11 -12.29 4.44
C ASP A 58 6.09 -12.88 5.85
N PHE A 59 5.05 -12.56 6.60
CA PHE A 59 4.81 -13.13 7.93
C PHE A 59 3.41 -13.72 7.98
N GLU A 60 3.31 -14.98 8.37
CA GLU A 60 2.03 -15.61 8.65
C GLU A 60 1.88 -15.67 10.16
N THR A 61 0.83 -15.09 10.70
CA THR A 61 0.61 -15.02 12.15
C THR A 61 -0.83 -15.37 12.47
N LYS A 62 -1.12 -15.58 13.74
CA LYS A 62 -2.49 -15.79 14.20
C LYS A 62 -3.35 -14.54 14.00
N ALA A 63 -2.72 -13.37 13.93
CA ALA A 63 -3.42 -12.11 13.69
C ALA A 63 -3.63 -11.82 12.21
N GLY A 64 -3.14 -12.68 11.31
CA GLY A 64 -3.28 -12.53 9.89
C GLY A 64 -1.94 -12.61 9.16
N ASN A 65 -2.00 -12.37 7.86
CA ASN A 65 -0.81 -12.40 7.00
C ASN A 65 -0.38 -10.97 6.71
N PHE A 66 0.94 -10.74 6.79
CA PHE A 66 1.53 -9.43 6.57
C PHE A 66 2.65 -9.56 5.56
N SER A 67 2.58 -8.83 4.46
CA SER A 67 3.61 -8.87 3.42
C SER A 67 4.28 -7.51 3.29
N TYR A 68 5.59 -7.53 3.10
CA TYR A 68 6.41 -6.33 3.02
C TYR A 68 7.29 -6.38 1.79
N GLN A 69 7.22 -5.29 1.00
CA GLN A 69 8.10 -5.09 -0.15
C GLN A 69 9.17 -4.08 0.25
N SER A 70 10.41 -4.39 -0.06
CA SER A 70 11.52 -3.47 0.18
C SER A 70 11.52 -2.38 -0.88
N ILE A 71 11.69 -1.13 -0.46
CA ILE A 71 11.79 0.00 -1.38
C ILE A 71 13.02 0.81 -1.05
N LYS A 72 13.60 1.44 -2.07
CA LYS A 72 14.76 2.30 -1.84
C LYS A 72 14.37 3.55 -1.07
N LYS A 73 15.34 4.10 -0.34
CA LYS A 73 15.14 5.21 0.58
C LYS A 73 14.43 6.41 -0.08
N ASP A 74 14.81 6.74 -1.33
CA ASP A 74 14.26 7.90 -2.03
C ASP A 74 12.76 7.79 -2.29
N LEU A 75 12.22 6.57 -2.31
CA LEU A 75 10.81 6.31 -2.54
C LEU A 75 10.04 5.96 -1.28
N PHE A 76 10.70 5.95 -0.13
CA PHE A 76 10.07 5.72 1.17
C PHE A 76 9.48 7.03 1.67
N SER A 77 8.32 7.41 1.13
CA SER A 77 7.73 8.74 1.32
C SER A 77 6.23 8.71 1.03
N ASP A 78 5.59 9.86 1.17
CA ASP A 78 4.17 10.06 0.85
C ASP A 78 3.24 9.14 1.64
N PHE A 79 3.58 8.93 2.90
CA PHE A 79 2.74 8.23 3.87
C PHE A 79 2.56 9.13 5.09
N PHE A 80 1.54 8.85 5.88
CA PHE A 80 1.24 9.68 7.05
C PHE A 80 0.61 8.84 8.15
N LEU A 81 0.65 9.38 9.36
CA LEU A 81 0.04 8.75 10.53
C LEU A 81 -1.45 9.04 10.53
N THR A 82 -2.25 7.99 10.50
CA THR A 82 -3.71 8.09 10.55
C THR A 82 -4.18 7.75 11.96
N LYS A 83 -4.98 8.64 12.52
CA LYS A 83 -5.56 8.46 13.85
C LYS A 83 -6.82 7.61 13.79
N GLY A 84 -6.94 6.67 14.69
CA GLY A 84 -8.11 5.82 14.81
C GLY A 84 -8.13 5.21 16.19
N LYS A 85 -8.81 4.10 16.37
CA LYS A 85 -8.71 3.36 17.63
C LYS A 85 -7.26 2.93 17.86
N PHE A 86 -6.56 2.60 16.79
CA PHE A 86 -5.10 2.38 16.76
C PHE A 86 -4.52 3.27 15.67
N ASP A 87 -3.45 3.98 15.99
CA ASP A 87 -2.79 4.84 15.01
C ASP A 87 -1.90 3.99 14.10
N PHE A 88 -1.88 4.31 12.81
CA PHE A 88 -1.08 3.57 11.86
C PHE A 88 -0.58 4.46 10.73
N TYR A 89 0.56 4.08 10.15
CA TYR A 89 1.12 4.74 8.97
C TYR A 89 0.59 4.07 7.71
N ILE A 90 0.12 4.89 6.77
CA ILE A 90 -0.45 4.43 5.51
C ILE A 90 -0.04 5.39 4.39
N ALA A 91 0.24 4.84 3.22
CA ALA A 91 0.52 5.63 2.03
C ALA A 91 -0.70 6.49 1.67
N SER A 92 -0.46 7.64 1.03
CA SER A 92 -1.54 8.39 0.41
C SER A 92 -2.14 7.55 -0.73
N PRO A 93 -3.37 7.86 -1.19
CA PRO A 93 -3.96 7.11 -2.30
C PRO A 93 -3.07 7.03 -3.53
N SER A 94 -2.47 8.14 -3.92
CA SER A 94 -1.58 8.18 -5.08
C SER A 94 -0.33 7.33 -4.86
N LYS A 95 0.24 7.37 -3.65
CA LYS A 95 1.45 6.59 -3.34
C LYS A 95 1.14 5.10 -3.27
N ALA A 96 -0.02 4.73 -2.73
CA ALA A 96 -0.44 3.33 -2.69
C ALA A 96 -0.51 2.74 -4.09
N LEU A 97 -1.07 3.48 -5.04
CA LEU A 97 -1.13 3.04 -6.43
C LEU A 97 0.26 3.03 -7.07
N PHE A 98 1.05 4.07 -6.82
CA PHE A 98 2.43 4.13 -7.31
C PHE A 98 3.22 2.89 -6.85
N ASP A 99 3.17 2.58 -5.56
CA ASP A 99 3.91 1.46 -5.00
C ASP A 99 3.47 0.12 -5.63
N LEU A 100 2.16 -0.08 -5.78
CA LEU A 100 1.65 -1.28 -6.43
C LEU A 100 2.22 -1.45 -7.82
N LEU A 101 2.19 -0.40 -8.64
CA LEU A 101 2.67 -0.46 -10.01
C LEU A 101 4.19 -0.58 -10.07
N TYR A 102 4.88 0.08 -9.15
CA TYR A 102 6.33 0.03 -9.06
C TYR A 102 6.83 -1.41 -8.92
N PHE A 103 6.24 -2.16 -8.00
CA PHE A 103 6.63 -3.55 -7.78
C PHE A 103 6.11 -4.48 -8.87
N ARG A 104 4.88 -4.26 -9.32
CA ARG A 104 4.27 -5.12 -10.34
C ARG A 104 4.96 -5.01 -11.69
N THR A 105 5.52 -3.87 -12.01
CA THR A 105 6.19 -3.64 -13.29
C THR A 105 7.71 -3.67 -13.18
N ARG A 106 8.23 -4.25 -12.11
CA ARG A 106 9.68 -4.34 -11.91
C ARG A 106 10.32 -2.95 -11.97
N GLN A 107 9.81 -2.04 -11.14
CA GLN A 107 10.29 -0.67 -11.07
C GLN A 107 10.10 0.07 -12.39
N PHE A 108 8.94 -0.16 -13.03
CA PHE A 108 8.56 0.41 -14.33
C PHE A 108 9.47 0.00 -15.50
N ARG A 109 10.25 -1.07 -15.35
CA ARG A 109 11.10 -1.58 -16.42
C ARG A 109 10.34 -2.37 -17.47
N SER A 110 9.21 -2.97 -17.09
CA SER A 110 8.46 -3.84 -17.98
C SER A 110 7.23 -3.16 -18.60
N ILE A 111 7.12 -1.85 -18.49
CA ILE A 111 5.97 -1.12 -19.02
C ILE A 111 6.39 0.28 -19.46
N LYS A 112 5.77 0.76 -20.55
CA LYS A 112 5.92 2.14 -20.99
C LYS A 112 4.90 3.01 -20.29
N SER A 113 5.22 4.29 -20.05
CA SER A 113 4.33 5.21 -19.36
C SER A 113 2.98 5.33 -20.06
N GLU A 114 2.92 5.26 -21.37
CA GLU A 114 1.67 5.32 -22.14
C GLU A 114 0.73 4.14 -21.86
N ASN A 115 1.25 3.02 -21.34
CA ASN A 115 0.46 1.82 -21.05
C ASN A 115 0.03 1.73 -19.58
N ILE A 116 0.41 2.67 -18.75
CA ILE A 116 0.10 2.62 -17.31
C ILE A 116 -1.41 2.77 -17.07
N LYS A 117 -2.07 3.65 -17.80
CA LYS A 117 -3.52 3.83 -17.67
C LYS A 117 -4.27 2.54 -17.98
N ALA A 118 -3.87 1.83 -19.02
CA ALA A 118 -4.47 0.55 -19.39
C ALA A 118 -4.24 -0.50 -18.30
N LEU A 119 -3.05 -0.52 -17.69
CA LEU A 119 -2.76 -1.43 -16.59
C LEU A 119 -3.64 -1.13 -15.37
N VAL A 120 -3.82 0.13 -15.02
CA VAL A 120 -4.68 0.52 -13.90
C VAL A 120 -6.11 0.04 -14.15
N GLU A 121 -6.62 0.18 -15.37
CA GLU A 121 -7.95 -0.30 -15.74
C GLU A 121 -8.03 -1.84 -15.66
N GLU A 122 -7.02 -2.53 -16.15
CA GLU A 122 -6.94 -3.99 -16.10
C GLU A 122 -6.97 -4.49 -14.65
N LEU A 123 -6.33 -3.79 -13.74
CA LEU A 123 -6.30 -4.14 -12.32
C LEU A 123 -7.59 -3.73 -11.59
N ARG A 124 -8.52 -3.11 -12.29
CA ARG A 124 -9.81 -2.68 -11.75
C ARG A 124 -9.66 -1.72 -10.57
N ILE A 125 -8.75 -0.78 -10.71
CA ILE A 125 -8.54 0.28 -9.74
C ILE A 125 -9.28 1.51 -10.24
N ASP A 126 -10.16 2.06 -9.40
CA ASP A 126 -11.01 3.21 -9.72
C ASP A 126 -10.27 4.51 -9.48
N ILE A 127 -9.30 4.81 -10.34
CA ILE A 127 -8.51 6.03 -10.20
C ILE A 127 -9.40 7.28 -10.26
N ASP A 128 -10.52 7.22 -10.99
CA ASP A 128 -11.43 8.37 -11.12
C ASP A 128 -12.14 8.69 -9.80
N GLU A 129 -12.23 7.73 -8.88
CA GLU A 129 -12.78 7.96 -7.54
C GLU A 129 -11.75 8.58 -6.60
N MET A 130 -10.50 8.64 -7.01
CA MET A 130 -9.44 9.30 -6.25
C MET A 130 -9.62 10.81 -6.35
N ASP A 131 -9.35 11.52 -5.24
CA ASP A 131 -9.33 12.97 -5.24
C ASP A 131 -8.48 13.51 -6.40
N LYS A 132 -8.93 14.57 -7.04
CA LYS A 132 -8.24 15.11 -8.21
C LYS A 132 -6.80 15.50 -7.92
N ILE A 133 -6.54 16.04 -6.74
CA ILE A 133 -5.17 16.39 -6.32
C ILE A 133 -4.33 15.12 -6.25
N GLU A 134 -4.89 14.02 -5.72
CA GLU A 134 -4.19 12.75 -5.65
C GLU A 134 -3.96 12.15 -7.04
N GLN A 135 -4.92 12.28 -7.95
CA GLN A 135 -4.73 11.85 -9.33
C GLN A 135 -3.55 12.57 -9.98
N GLU A 136 -3.48 13.88 -9.81
CA GLU A 136 -2.39 14.68 -10.37
C GLU A 136 -1.04 14.28 -9.76
N LYS A 137 -1.01 14.05 -8.46
CA LYS A 137 0.20 13.56 -7.77
C LYS A 137 0.66 12.22 -8.35
N PHE A 138 -0.29 11.31 -8.58
CA PHE A 138 0.02 10.01 -9.15
C PHE A 138 0.68 10.15 -10.52
N TYR A 139 0.07 10.91 -11.42
CA TYR A 139 0.63 11.08 -12.77
C TYR A 139 1.96 11.80 -12.76
N THR A 140 2.16 12.74 -11.84
CA THR A 140 3.45 13.41 -11.68
C THR A 140 4.53 12.42 -11.24
N MET A 141 4.23 11.54 -10.31
CA MET A 141 5.17 10.51 -9.86
C MET A 141 5.50 9.53 -10.99
N ILE A 142 4.49 9.10 -11.74
CA ILE A 142 4.69 8.19 -12.87
C ILE A 142 5.61 8.83 -13.91
N LYS A 143 5.35 10.08 -14.24
CA LYS A 143 6.15 10.81 -15.22
C LYS A 143 7.61 10.92 -14.79
N LYS A 144 7.84 11.09 -13.50
CA LYS A 144 9.18 11.24 -12.95
C LYS A 144 9.97 9.93 -12.92
N TYR A 145 9.28 8.81 -12.62
CA TYR A 145 9.95 7.55 -12.35
C TYR A 145 9.79 6.48 -13.43
N SER A 146 8.83 6.62 -14.35
CA SER A 146 8.73 5.67 -15.44
C SER A 146 9.77 5.99 -16.51
N HIS A 147 10.32 4.94 -17.12
CA HIS A 147 11.29 5.08 -18.20
C HIS A 147 10.58 4.82 -19.52
N GLU A 148 10.75 5.71 -20.44
CA GLU A 148 10.21 5.56 -21.79
C GLU A 148 11.28 5.02 -22.75
#